data_cc489f3bc27819a2c548e023b9314059
#
_entry.id   cc489f3bc27819a2c548e023b9314059
#
_cell.length_a   1.000
_cell.length_b   1.000
_cell.length_c   1.000
_cell.angle_alpha   90.00
_cell.angle_beta   90.00
_cell.angle_gamma   90.00
#
_symmetry.space_group_name_H-M   'P 1'
#
loop_
_entity.id
_entity.type
_entity.pdbx_description
1 polymer ?
#
loop_
_entity_poly.entity_id
_entity_poly.type
_entity_poly.pdbx_seq_one_letter_code
_entity_poly.pdbx_strand_id
1 'polypeptide(L)'
;LIKYAIKRYAGISTVTNSLLADSAENILAWLSGWIAKKAVVTRNKAILDVIATLPTKPTLAKWDDIIDLEAKVDPAIKQTSFFLTNTSGFTALKKVKNAMGDYLMERDVKSPTGYSIDGFTVKEVSDRWLANGTGGAMPLYFGDLKQAVTLFDRQHLSLFSTNIGGGAFETDTTKVRVIDRFDVVKTDEEAFVPESFKAIADQKANLTAGA
;
A
#
# COMPACT_ATOMS: atom_id res chain seq x y z
N LEU A 1 13.03 2.00 22.64
CA LEU A 1 13.62 3.19 22.00
C LEU A 1 13.51 3.06 20.48
N ILE A 2 12.72 3.91 19.84
CA ILE A 2 12.55 3.95 18.39
C ILE A 2 13.79 4.62 17.79
N LYS A 3 14.51 3.89 16.90
CA LYS A 3 15.65 4.42 16.16
C LYS A 3 15.25 4.63 14.70
N TYR A 4 15.60 5.77 14.12
CA TYR A 4 15.40 6.06 12.71
C TYR A 4 16.70 6.48 12.04
N ALA A 5 16.83 6.22 10.74
CA ALA A 5 18.00 6.59 9.94
C ALA A 5 17.54 7.20 8.61
N ILE A 6 17.57 8.53 8.51
CA ILE A 6 17.07 9.25 7.35
C ILE A 6 17.75 8.78 6.07
N LYS A 7 16.94 8.26 5.15
CA LYS A 7 17.35 7.84 3.81
C LYS A 7 17.18 8.99 2.82
N ARG A 8 18.04 9.04 1.82
CA ARG A 8 17.97 10.00 0.74
C ARG A 8 17.47 9.31 -0.51
N TYR A 9 16.35 9.78 -1.03
CA TYR A 9 15.81 9.38 -2.31
C TYR A 9 16.07 10.51 -3.31
N ALA A 10 16.71 10.21 -4.42
CA ALA A 10 17.03 11.20 -5.43
C ALA A 10 16.70 10.66 -6.83
N GLY A 11 16.20 11.54 -7.68
CA GLY A 11 15.94 11.28 -9.08
C GLY A 11 16.43 12.43 -9.96
N ILE A 12 16.83 12.11 -11.18
CA ILE A 12 17.19 13.10 -12.19
C ILE A 12 16.34 12.84 -13.42
N SER A 13 15.69 13.90 -13.92
CA SER A 13 15.01 13.91 -15.22
C SER A 13 15.74 14.84 -16.16
N THR A 14 15.86 14.48 -17.41
CA THR A 14 16.51 15.29 -18.46
C THR A 14 15.47 15.65 -19.51
N VAL A 15 15.39 16.94 -19.84
CA VAL A 15 14.50 17.47 -20.87
C VAL A 15 15.33 18.30 -21.85
N THR A 16 15.09 18.17 -23.14
CA THR A 16 15.79 18.97 -24.17
C THR A 16 15.33 20.42 -24.14
N ASN A 17 16.25 21.36 -24.39
CA ASN A 17 15.90 22.78 -24.36
C ASN A 17 14.96 23.16 -25.50
N SER A 18 15.08 22.50 -26.67
CA SER A 18 14.13 22.68 -27.76
C SER A 18 12.70 22.33 -27.37
N LEU A 19 12.49 21.22 -26.66
CA LEU A 19 11.17 20.82 -26.16
C LEU A 19 10.63 21.82 -25.13
N LEU A 20 11.50 22.37 -24.29
CA LEU A 20 11.13 23.43 -23.34
C LEU A 20 10.76 24.75 -24.05
N ALA A 21 11.44 25.11 -25.14
CA ALA A 21 11.16 26.30 -25.93
C ALA A 21 9.79 26.20 -26.65
N ASP A 22 9.46 25.04 -27.16
CA ASP A 22 8.21 24.81 -27.91
C ASP A 22 6.95 24.80 -27.03
N SER A 23 7.07 24.40 -25.74
CA SER A 23 5.91 24.26 -24.86
C SER A 23 6.28 24.28 -23.36
N ALA A 24 7.10 25.27 -22.95
CA ALA A 24 7.71 25.34 -21.61
C ALA A 24 6.71 25.20 -20.43
N GLU A 25 5.55 25.86 -20.46
CA GLU A 25 4.58 25.81 -19.37
C GLU A 25 3.95 24.42 -19.21
N ASN A 26 3.57 23.79 -20.30
CA ASN A 26 2.93 22.48 -20.26
C ASN A 26 3.88 21.38 -19.81
N ILE A 27 5.16 21.44 -20.21
CA ILE A 27 6.16 20.42 -19.86
C ILE A 27 6.56 20.52 -18.39
N LEU A 28 6.78 21.72 -17.88
CA LEU A 28 7.13 21.92 -16.48
C LEU A 28 5.97 21.54 -15.55
N ALA A 29 4.74 21.86 -15.92
CA ALA A 29 3.56 21.45 -15.18
C ALA A 29 3.38 19.93 -15.20
N TRP A 30 3.54 19.29 -16.35
CA TRP A 30 3.51 17.84 -16.47
C TRP A 30 4.61 17.17 -15.66
N LEU A 31 5.84 17.67 -15.73
CA LEU A 31 6.99 17.15 -14.99
C LEU A 31 6.78 17.26 -13.48
N SER A 32 6.30 18.40 -12.99
CA SER A 32 6.02 18.60 -11.56
C SER A 32 4.92 17.64 -11.07
N GLY A 33 3.86 17.45 -11.85
CA GLY A 33 2.80 16.47 -11.56
C GLY A 33 3.31 15.03 -11.56
N TRP A 34 4.18 14.67 -12.51
CA TRP A 34 4.81 13.35 -12.55
C TRP A 34 5.73 13.11 -11.35
N ILE A 35 6.54 14.10 -10.97
CA ILE A 35 7.42 14.07 -9.80
C ILE A 35 6.59 13.85 -8.52
N ALA A 36 5.52 14.62 -8.34
CA ALA A 36 4.64 14.48 -7.18
C ALA A 36 4.06 13.06 -7.08
N LYS A 37 3.58 12.50 -8.18
CA LYS A 37 3.09 11.10 -8.23
C LYS A 37 4.20 10.10 -7.87
N LYS A 38 5.43 10.29 -8.36
CA LYS A 38 6.57 9.42 -8.03
C LYS A 38 6.98 9.52 -6.57
N ALA A 39 6.95 10.70 -5.97
CA ALA A 39 7.23 10.90 -4.55
C ALA A 39 6.22 10.14 -3.69
N VAL A 40 4.92 10.26 -3.98
CA VAL A 40 3.86 9.51 -3.29
C VAL A 40 4.10 7.99 -3.41
N VAL A 41 4.38 7.49 -4.60
CA VAL A 41 4.65 6.06 -4.81
C VAL A 41 5.88 5.59 -4.03
N THR A 42 6.95 6.40 -3.99
CA THR A 42 8.17 6.07 -3.25
C THR A 42 7.92 6.00 -1.74
N ARG A 43 7.17 6.96 -1.18
CA ARG A 43 6.77 6.99 0.23
C ARG A 43 5.85 5.81 0.57
N ASN A 44 4.85 5.54 -0.26
CA ASN A 44 3.95 4.41 -0.07
C ASN A 44 4.71 3.08 -0.12
N LYS A 45 5.66 2.93 -1.06
CA LYS A 45 6.49 1.73 -1.11
C LYS A 45 7.34 1.58 0.16
N ALA A 46 7.95 2.64 0.66
CA ALA A 46 8.72 2.58 1.90
C ALA A 46 7.87 2.16 3.10
N ILE A 47 6.62 2.62 3.18
CA ILE A 47 5.66 2.19 4.20
C ILE A 47 5.34 0.69 4.04
N LEU A 48 5.01 0.26 2.82
CA LEU A 48 4.71 -1.15 2.53
C LEU A 48 5.90 -2.06 2.83
N ASP A 49 7.12 -1.64 2.52
CA ASP A 49 8.34 -2.41 2.82
C ASP A 49 8.55 -2.59 4.33
N VAL A 50 8.16 -1.61 5.14
CA VAL A 50 8.25 -1.68 6.61
C VAL A 50 7.20 -2.62 7.20
N ILE A 51 5.98 -2.64 6.65
CA ILE A 51 4.90 -3.52 7.12
C ILE A 51 4.90 -4.91 6.48
N ALA A 52 5.69 -5.12 5.42
CA ALA A 52 5.74 -6.37 4.66
C ALA A 52 6.41 -7.53 5.44
N THR A 53 5.91 -7.80 6.63
CA THR A 53 6.25 -9.00 7.40
C THR A 53 5.14 -10.01 7.24
N LEU A 54 5.29 -10.91 6.25
CA LEU A 54 4.33 -11.98 6.04
C LEU A 54 4.70 -13.21 6.89
N PRO A 55 3.72 -13.92 7.46
CA PRO A 55 3.93 -15.24 8.03
C PRO A 55 4.56 -16.17 6.98
N THR A 56 5.45 -17.04 7.40
CA THR A 56 6.11 -18.01 6.51
C THR A 56 5.14 -19.06 5.95
N LYS A 57 4.00 -19.26 6.60
CA LYS A 57 2.91 -20.16 6.17
C LYS A 57 1.59 -19.40 6.20
N PRO A 58 0.65 -19.70 5.27
CA PRO A 58 -0.70 -19.17 5.35
C PRO A 58 -1.36 -19.58 6.68
N THR A 59 -1.92 -18.61 7.38
CA THR A 59 -2.52 -18.78 8.71
C THR A 59 -4.03 -18.84 8.64
N LEU A 60 -4.62 -18.15 7.65
CA LEU A 60 -6.05 -18.06 7.48
C LEU A 60 -6.54 -19.07 6.43
N ALA A 61 -7.56 -19.84 6.75
CA ALA A 61 -8.15 -20.85 5.87
C ALA A 61 -9.69 -20.73 5.78
N LYS A 62 -10.32 -20.13 6.78
CA LYS A 62 -11.77 -19.95 6.89
C LYS A 62 -12.11 -18.49 7.05
N TRP A 63 -13.36 -18.14 6.81
CA TRP A 63 -13.85 -16.79 7.05
C TRP A 63 -13.78 -16.40 8.52
N ASP A 64 -14.07 -17.34 9.42
CA ASP A 64 -14.00 -17.13 10.87
C ASP A 64 -12.59 -16.72 11.33
N ASP A 65 -11.53 -17.26 10.68
CA ASP A 65 -10.15 -16.88 10.97
C ASP A 65 -9.89 -15.38 10.67
N ILE A 66 -10.64 -14.79 9.71
CA ILE A 66 -10.56 -13.36 9.39
C ILE A 66 -11.23 -12.54 10.49
N ILE A 67 -12.35 -13.00 11.01
CA ILE A 67 -13.03 -12.36 12.15
C ILE A 67 -12.15 -12.45 13.41
N ASP A 68 -11.50 -13.60 13.63
CA ASP A 68 -10.55 -13.76 14.74
C ASP A 68 -9.33 -12.82 14.62
N LEU A 69 -8.94 -12.44 13.39
CA LEU A 69 -7.87 -11.46 13.18
C LEU A 69 -8.22 -10.09 13.78
N GLU A 70 -9.49 -9.71 13.72
CA GLU A 70 -9.97 -8.46 14.32
C GLU A 70 -9.83 -8.45 15.85
N ALA A 71 -9.94 -9.62 16.49
CA ALA A 71 -9.78 -9.76 17.91
C ALA A 71 -8.34 -9.57 18.42
N LYS A 72 -7.35 -9.64 17.51
CA LYS A 72 -5.93 -9.45 17.84
C LYS A 72 -5.55 -7.98 18.03
N VAL A 73 -6.39 -7.06 17.57
CA VAL A 73 -6.14 -5.61 17.66
C VAL A 73 -6.90 -5.00 18.84
N ASP A 74 -6.24 -4.09 19.55
CA ASP A 74 -6.83 -3.41 20.69
C ASP A 74 -8.16 -2.70 20.31
N PRO A 75 -9.25 -2.90 21.08
CA PRO A 75 -10.52 -2.23 20.82
C PRO A 75 -10.44 -0.70 20.72
N ALA A 76 -9.48 -0.06 21.41
CA ALA A 76 -9.30 1.38 21.40
C ALA A 76 -8.94 1.93 20.00
N ILE A 77 -8.26 1.13 19.16
CA ILE A 77 -7.82 1.55 17.83
C ILE A 77 -8.66 0.94 16.70
N LYS A 78 -9.62 0.07 17.01
CA LYS A 78 -10.48 -0.56 16.01
C LYS A 78 -11.27 0.44 15.16
N GLN A 79 -11.69 1.58 15.71
CA GLN A 79 -12.46 2.58 14.97
C GLN A 79 -11.74 3.15 13.75
N THR A 80 -10.40 3.18 13.78
CA THR A 80 -9.56 3.68 12.69
C THR A 80 -8.91 2.57 11.88
N SER A 81 -9.17 1.31 12.26
CA SER A 81 -8.62 0.13 11.61
C SER A 81 -9.29 -0.19 10.28
N PHE A 82 -8.55 -0.88 9.43
CA PHE A 82 -9.01 -1.32 8.13
C PHE A 82 -8.25 -2.58 7.69
N PHE A 83 -8.83 -3.32 6.76
CA PHE A 83 -8.15 -4.41 6.08
C PHE A 83 -7.30 -3.90 4.93
N LEU A 84 -6.09 -4.41 4.79
CA LEU A 84 -5.21 -4.14 3.65
C LEU A 84 -4.80 -5.46 3.00
N THR A 85 -5.01 -5.58 1.70
CA THR A 85 -4.61 -6.75 0.92
C THR A 85 -4.14 -6.34 -0.47
N ASN A 86 -3.56 -7.27 -1.21
CA ASN A 86 -3.21 -7.03 -2.61
C ASN A 86 -4.37 -7.40 -3.56
N THR A 87 -4.22 -7.08 -4.85
CA THR A 87 -5.26 -7.33 -5.87
C THR A 87 -5.65 -8.80 -5.96
N SER A 88 -4.67 -9.71 -5.89
CA SER A 88 -4.93 -11.15 -5.87
C SER A 88 -5.74 -11.57 -4.65
N GLY A 89 -5.36 -11.11 -3.47
CA GLY A 89 -6.06 -11.39 -2.21
C GLY A 89 -7.46 -10.78 -2.16
N PHE A 90 -7.59 -9.53 -2.62
CA PHE A 90 -8.89 -8.88 -2.73
C PHE A 90 -9.87 -9.66 -3.62
N THR A 91 -9.37 -10.11 -4.79
CA THR A 91 -10.18 -10.92 -5.72
C THR A 91 -10.55 -12.27 -5.13
N ALA A 92 -9.65 -12.89 -4.36
CA ALA A 92 -9.94 -14.16 -3.69
C ALA A 92 -11.00 -14.00 -2.59
N LEU A 93 -10.86 -13.00 -1.73
CA LEU A 93 -11.82 -12.70 -0.66
C LEU A 93 -13.21 -12.36 -1.21
N LYS A 94 -13.27 -11.59 -2.30
CA LYS A 94 -14.53 -11.23 -2.95
C LYS A 94 -15.33 -12.40 -3.49
N LYS A 95 -14.67 -13.53 -3.75
CA LYS A 95 -15.33 -14.76 -4.27
C LYS A 95 -15.84 -15.67 -3.19
N VAL A 96 -15.50 -15.45 -1.92
CA VAL A 96 -15.95 -16.30 -0.81
C VAL A 96 -17.44 -16.15 -0.59
N LYS A 97 -18.13 -17.28 -0.46
CA LYS A 97 -19.58 -17.36 -0.36
C LYS A 97 -20.03 -17.95 0.96
N ASN A 98 -21.21 -17.54 1.39
CA ASN A 98 -21.93 -18.18 2.49
C ASN A 98 -22.58 -19.50 2.04
N ALA A 99 -23.21 -20.19 3.00
CA ALA A 99 -23.90 -21.45 2.75
C ALA A 99 -25.10 -21.34 1.76
N MET A 100 -25.62 -20.14 1.54
CA MET A 100 -26.74 -19.85 0.62
C MET A 100 -26.26 -19.45 -0.76
N GLY A 101 -24.94 -19.26 -0.96
CA GLY A 101 -24.33 -18.86 -2.23
C GLY A 101 -24.12 -17.34 -2.39
N ASP A 102 -24.44 -16.51 -1.38
CA ASP A 102 -24.21 -15.09 -1.39
C ASP A 102 -22.74 -14.78 -1.04
N TYR A 103 -22.25 -13.68 -1.58
CA TYR A 103 -20.90 -13.22 -1.27
C TYR A 103 -20.82 -12.64 0.13
N LEU A 104 -19.77 -13.02 0.88
CA LEU A 104 -19.56 -12.57 2.26
C LEU A 104 -19.00 -11.14 2.36
N MET A 105 -18.20 -10.72 1.38
CA MET A 105 -17.76 -9.32 1.34
C MET A 105 -18.94 -8.39 1.03
N GLU A 106 -19.16 -7.43 1.90
CA GLU A 106 -20.19 -6.42 1.73
C GLU A 106 -19.71 -5.33 0.78
N ARG A 107 -20.61 -4.89 -0.11
CA ARG A 107 -20.34 -3.77 -1.01
C ARG A 107 -20.82 -2.47 -0.38
N ASP A 108 -19.93 -1.52 -0.23
CA ASP A 108 -20.33 -0.15 0.12
C ASP A 108 -21.00 0.52 -1.08
N VAL A 109 -22.30 0.77 -0.96
CA VAL A 109 -23.10 1.38 -2.03
C VAL A 109 -22.69 2.84 -2.31
N LYS A 110 -22.07 3.50 -1.33
CA LYS A 110 -21.61 4.89 -1.46
C LYS A 110 -20.25 5.00 -2.16
N SER A 111 -19.50 3.92 -2.26
CA SER A 111 -18.20 3.91 -2.93
C SER A 111 -18.19 2.93 -4.10
N PRO A 112 -17.83 3.37 -5.33
CA PRO A 112 -17.79 2.49 -6.51
C PRO A 112 -16.85 1.30 -6.38
N THR A 113 -15.81 1.44 -5.57
CA THR A 113 -14.75 0.44 -5.34
C THR A 113 -14.67 -0.02 -3.88
N GLY A 114 -15.58 0.47 -3.02
CA GLY A 114 -15.59 0.16 -1.60
C GLY A 114 -16.17 -1.22 -1.32
N TYR A 115 -15.41 -2.01 -0.57
CA TYR A 115 -15.86 -3.27 0.00
C TYR A 115 -15.48 -3.29 1.49
N SER A 116 -16.30 -3.95 2.30
CA SER A 116 -16.09 -4.10 3.73
C SER A 116 -16.20 -5.57 4.14
N ILE A 117 -15.53 -5.87 5.24
CA ILE A 117 -15.64 -7.12 5.98
C ILE A 117 -16.00 -6.72 7.40
N ASP A 118 -17.13 -7.19 7.90
CA ASP A 118 -17.65 -6.87 9.25
C ASP A 118 -17.65 -5.35 9.58
N GLY A 119 -18.03 -4.53 8.58
CA GLY A 119 -18.04 -3.06 8.72
C GLY A 119 -16.70 -2.36 8.54
N PHE A 120 -15.58 -3.10 8.47
CA PHE A 120 -14.26 -2.51 8.22
C PHE A 120 -13.94 -2.44 6.74
N THR A 121 -13.48 -1.28 6.29
CA THR A 121 -13.12 -1.06 4.88
C THR A 121 -11.95 -1.95 4.46
N VAL A 122 -12.04 -2.56 3.29
CA VAL A 122 -10.94 -3.30 2.66
C VAL A 122 -10.24 -2.41 1.64
N LYS A 123 -8.94 -2.17 1.85
CA LYS A 123 -8.08 -1.41 0.93
C LYS A 123 -7.27 -2.35 0.07
N GLU A 124 -7.28 -2.08 -1.23
CA GLU A 124 -6.56 -2.85 -2.23
C GLU A 124 -5.27 -2.13 -2.64
N VAL A 125 -4.17 -2.89 -2.73
CA VAL A 125 -2.89 -2.45 -3.24
C VAL A 125 -2.47 -3.36 -4.40
N SER A 126 -1.91 -2.80 -5.46
CA SER A 126 -1.42 -3.60 -6.59
C SER A 126 -0.39 -4.65 -6.15
N ASP A 127 -0.48 -5.86 -6.70
CA ASP A 127 0.47 -6.97 -6.50
C ASP A 127 1.92 -6.56 -6.81
N ARG A 128 2.11 -5.54 -7.63
CA ARG A 128 3.43 -4.98 -7.93
C ARG A 128 4.10 -4.37 -6.70
N TRP A 129 3.34 -3.80 -5.78
CA TRP A 129 3.84 -3.10 -4.60
C TRP A 129 3.74 -3.96 -3.34
N LEU A 130 2.76 -4.85 -3.30
CA LEU A 130 2.53 -5.80 -2.23
C LEU A 130 2.42 -7.20 -2.83
N ALA A 131 3.56 -7.84 -3.06
CA ALA A 131 3.63 -9.14 -3.71
C ALA A 131 3.10 -10.26 -2.82
N ASN A 132 2.64 -11.36 -3.45
CA ASN A 132 2.33 -12.58 -2.74
C ASN A 132 3.57 -13.16 -2.07
N GLY A 133 3.41 -13.76 -0.91
CA GLY A 133 4.45 -14.48 -0.20
C GLY A 133 4.78 -15.83 -0.84
N THR A 134 5.67 -16.57 -0.18
CA THR A 134 6.13 -17.87 -0.63
C THR A 134 4.96 -18.85 -0.82
N GLY A 135 4.96 -19.58 -1.94
CA GLY A 135 3.89 -20.55 -2.27
C GLY A 135 2.56 -19.93 -2.70
N GLY A 136 2.56 -18.63 -3.07
CA GLY A 136 1.36 -17.92 -3.52
C GLY A 136 0.47 -17.45 -2.37
N ALA A 137 0.99 -17.34 -1.16
CA ALA A 137 0.27 -16.80 -0.01
C ALA A 137 -0.05 -15.32 -0.24
N MET A 138 -1.32 -14.96 -0.20
CA MET A 138 -1.80 -13.60 -0.36
C MET A 138 -1.78 -12.88 1.00
N PRO A 139 -1.26 -11.66 1.05
CA PRO A 139 -1.20 -10.88 2.29
C PRO A 139 -2.57 -10.39 2.72
N LEU A 140 -2.83 -10.41 4.01
CA LEU A 140 -3.97 -9.76 4.64
C LEU A 140 -3.50 -9.12 5.94
N TYR A 141 -3.65 -7.82 6.06
CA TYR A 141 -3.32 -7.05 7.25
C TYR A 141 -4.59 -6.46 7.83
N PHE A 142 -4.65 -6.37 9.15
CA PHE A 142 -5.72 -5.67 9.84
C PHE A 142 -5.17 -4.77 10.93
N GLY A 143 -5.71 -3.57 11.06
CA GLY A 143 -5.37 -2.62 12.11
C GLY A 143 -5.30 -1.18 11.67
N ASP A 144 -4.71 -0.33 12.52
CA ASP A 144 -4.47 1.09 12.24
C ASP A 144 -3.01 1.34 11.81
N LEU A 145 -2.83 1.58 10.52
CA LEU A 145 -1.53 1.85 9.94
C LEU A 145 -0.88 3.14 10.47
N LYS A 146 -1.67 4.12 10.92
CA LYS A 146 -1.14 5.39 11.45
C LYS A 146 -0.46 5.21 12.80
N GLN A 147 -0.93 4.26 13.59
CA GLN A 147 -0.33 3.91 14.87
C GLN A 147 0.87 2.97 14.68
N ALA A 148 0.75 2.03 13.75
CA ALA A 148 1.78 1.04 13.50
C ALA A 148 3.07 1.60 12.89
N VAL A 149 2.98 2.66 12.09
CA VAL A 149 4.11 3.18 11.31
C VAL A 149 4.19 4.69 11.38
N THR A 150 5.40 5.20 11.67
CA THR A 150 5.68 6.63 11.64
C THR A 150 6.66 6.97 10.51
N LEU A 151 6.30 7.97 9.71
CA LEU A 151 7.16 8.54 8.69
C LEU A 151 7.86 9.78 9.26
N PHE A 152 9.18 9.71 9.39
CA PHE A 152 10.04 10.82 9.80
C PHE A 152 10.50 11.59 8.57
N ASP A 153 9.89 12.74 8.32
CA ASP A 153 10.21 13.62 7.19
C ASP A 153 11.26 14.66 7.65
N ARG A 154 12.45 14.59 7.07
CA ARG A 154 13.55 15.52 7.41
C ARG A 154 13.59 16.73 6.50
N GLN A 155 13.22 16.56 5.24
CA GLN A 155 13.27 17.60 4.24
C GLN A 155 12.18 17.36 3.22
N HIS A 156 11.31 18.35 3.02
CA HIS A 156 10.31 18.29 1.96
C HIS A 156 10.97 18.14 0.59
N LEU A 157 10.21 17.63 -0.35
CA LEU A 157 10.63 17.43 -1.72
C LEU A 157 11.27 18.70 -2.27
N SER A 158 12.57 18.65 -2.60
CA SER A 158 13.29 19.77 -3.19
C SER A 158 13.56 19.50 -4.66
N LEU A 159 13.26 20.52 -5.48
CA LEU A 159 13.53 20.54 -6.91
C LEU A 159 14.68 21.52 -7.18
N PHE A 160 15.62 21.09 -8.02
CA PHE A 160 16.71 21.93 -8.52
C PHE A 160 16.91 21.65 -10.01
N SER A 161 16.92 22.71 -10.82
CA SER A 161 17.16 22.61 -12.27
C SER A 161 18.49 23.24 -12.65
N THR A 162 19.15 22.67 -13.65
CA THR A 162 20.38 23.22 -14.23
C THR A 162 20.48 22.87 -15.71
N ASN A 163 20.98 23.81 -16.49
CA ASN A 163 21.32 23.65 -17.93
C ASN A 163 22.83 23.64 -18.17
N ILE A 164 23.64 23.73 -17.12
CA ILE A 164 25.12 23.84 -17.24
C ILE A 164 25.78 22.57 -16.71
N GLY A 165 25.29 22.01 -15.61
CA GLY A 165 25.95 20.91 -14.90
C GLY A 165 25.62 19.51 -15.43
N GLY A 166 26.54 18.56 -15.23
CA GLY A 166 26.33 17.13 -15.50
C GLY A 166 26.17 16.78 -16.97
N GLY A 167 26.85 17.45 -17.88
CA GLY A 167 26.74 17.23 -19.34
C GLY A 167 25.47 17.85 -19.97
N ALA A 168 24.75 18.71 -19.25
CA ALA A 168 23.55 19.36 -19.78
C ALA A 168 23.89 20.38 -20.87
N PHE A 169 25.01 21.10 -20.72
CA PHE A 169 25.51 22.06 -21.71
C PHE A 169 25.88 21.37 -23.02
N GLU A 170 26.57 20.23 -22.95
CA GLU A 170 27.05 19.49 -24.14
C GLU A 170 25.90 18.86 -24.95
N THR A 171 24.80 18.52 -24.28
CA THR A 171 23.65 17.84 -24.89
C THR A 171 22.45 18.75 -25.13
N ASP A 172 22.60 20.08 -24.94
CA ASP A 172 21.52 21.06 -25.02
C ASP A 172 20.26 20.64 -24.25
N THR A 173 20.45 20.31 -22.97
CA THR A 173 19.37 19.81 -22.10
C THR A 173 19.30 20.57 -20.79
N THR A 174 18.12 20.58 -20.18
CA THR A 174 17.90 20.98 -18.80
C THR A 174 17.70 19.75 -17.94
N LYS A 175 18.50 19.62 -16.88
CA LYS A 175 18.38 18.53 -15.91
C LYS A 175 17.67 19.02 -14.66
N VAL A 176 16.64 18.29 -14.27
CA VAL A 176 15.86 18.52 -13.03
C VAL A 176 16.20 17.43 -12.04
N ARG A 177 16.77 17.81 -10.91
CA ARG A 177 17.08 16.94 -9.80
C ARG A 177 16.04 17.08 -8.70
N VAL A 178 15.52 15.95 -8.25
CA VAL A 178 14.58 15.86 -7.14
C VAL A 178 15.26 15.15 -5.98
N ILE A 179 15.12 15.67 -4.78
CA ILE A 179 15.61 15.04 -3.55
C ILE A 179 14.47 15.00 -2.54
N ASP A 180 14.23 13.83 -1.97
CA ASP A 180 13.34 13.59 -0.83
C ASP A 180 14.14 12.89 0.28
N ARG A 181 13.96 13.30 1.54
CA ARG A 181 14.72 12.76 2.68
C ARG A 181 13.79 12.40 3.81
N PHE A 182 13.53 11.13 3.94
CA PHE A 182 12.66 10.59 4.99
C PHE A 182 13.11 9.21 5.43
N ASP A 183 12.55 8.74 6.52
CA ASP A 183 12.63 7.35 6.97
C ASP A 183 11.26 6.91 7.46
N VAL A 184 11.01 5.61 7.37
CA VAL A 184 9.77 4.98 7.82
C VAL A 184 10.14 3.89 8.81
N VAL A 185 9.55 3.92 9.99
CA VAL A 185 9.88 2.99 11.07
C VAL A 185 8.60 2.47 11.70
N LYS A 186 8.59 1.19 12.10
CA LYS A 186 7.54 0.63 12.93
C LYS A 186 7.56 1.29 14.30
N THR A 187 6.40 1.75 14.73
CA THR A 187 6.20 2.41 16.03
C THR A 187 5.52 1.44 16.99
N ASP A 188 4.50 0.73 16.51
CA ASP A 188 3.73 -0.25 17.27
C ASP A 188 3.47 -1.48 16.37
N GLU A 189 3.98 -2.63 16.77
CA GLU A 189 3.83 -3.86 15.99
C GLU A 189 2.47 -4.53 16.20
N GLU A 190 1.80 -4.25 17.31
CA GLU A 190 0.50 -4.83 17.65
C GLU A 190 -0.66 -4.06 17.00
N ALA A 191 -0.42 -2.80 16.58
CA ALA A 191 -1.44 -1.96 15.98
C ALA A 191 -1.83 -2.35 14.54
N PHE A 192 -0.99 -3.14 13.85
CA PHE A 192 -1.25 -3.58 12.47
C PHE A 192 -0.72 -5.00 12.26
N VAL A 193 -1.63 -5.96 12.37
CA VAL A 193 -1.30 -7.40 12.42
C VAL A 193 -1.18 -7.98 11.01
N PRO A 194 -0.03 -8.58 10.65
CA PRO A 194 0.18 -9.24 9.38
C PRO A 194 -0.29 -10.70 9.44
N GLU A 195 -1.11 -11.10 8.48
CA GLU A 195 -1.51 -12.47 8.23
C GLU A 195 -1.45 -12.80 6.75
N SER A 196 -1.64 -14.04 6.38
CA SER A 196 -1.69 -14.46 4.99
C SER A 196 -2.62 -15.65 4.80
N PHE A 197 -3.13 -15.80 3.58
CA PHE A 197 -3.96 -16.91 3.19
C PHE A 197 -3.61 -17.38 1.78
N LYS A 198 -3.88 -18.64 1.48
CA LYS A 198 -3.75 -19.18 0.13
C LYS A 198 -5.11 -19.30 -0.56
N ALA A 199 -6.09 -19.73 0.18
CA ALA A 199 -7.49 -19.77 -0.22
C ALA A 199 -8.34 -19.72 1.05
N ILE A 200 -9.44 -19.00 1.00
CA ILE A 200 -10.47 -19.03 2.06
C ILE A 200 -11.60 -19.93 1.56
N ALA A 201 -11.96 -20.92 2.35
CA ALA A 201 -13.05 -21.84 2.03
C ALA A 201 -14.41 -21.13 2.13
N ASP A 202 -15.32 -21.46 1.22
CA ASP A 202 -16.72 -21.08 1.36
C ASP A 202 -17.32 -21.65 2.65
N GLN A 203 -18.24 -20.92 3.25
CA GLN A 203 -18.97 -21.44 4.41
C GLN A 203 -19.86 -22.61 3.96
N LYS A 204 -19.68 -23.76 4.60
CA LYS A 204 -20.54 -24.92 4.37
C LYS A 204 -21.80 -24.75 5.19
N ALA A 205 -22.94 -25.07 4.59
CA ALA A 205 -24.18 -25.21 5.34
C ALA A 205 -24.02 -26.31 6.41
N ASN A 206 -24.26 -25.97 7.66
CA ASN A 206 -24.36 -26.94 8.75
C ASN A 206 -25.67 -27.72 8.63
N LEU A 207 -25.89 -28.43 7.51
CA LEU A 207 -27.08 -29.20 7.23
C LEU A 207 -27.02 -30.64 7.82
N THR A 208 -26.04 -30.95 8.64
CA THR A 208 -25.89 -32.29 9.27
C THR A 208 -26.17 -32.28 10.76
N ALA A 209 -27.07 -31.47 11.25
CA ALA A 209 -27.62 -31.61 12.59
C ALA A 209 -29.09 -32.08 12.48
N GLY A 210 -29.32 -33.32 12.13
CA GLY A 210 -30.68 -33.85 12.13
C GLY A 210 -30.89 -35.02 11.16
N ALA A 211 -30.19 -36.13 11.36
CA ALA A 211 -30.58 -37.44 10.88
C ALA A 211 -30.29 -38.48 11.97
#